data_886124d1ff56a65cc7ac65a73e200584
#
_entry.id   886124d1ff56a65cc7ac65a73e200584
#
_cell.length_a   1.000
_cell.length_b   1.000
_cell.length_c   1.000
_cell.angle_alpha   90.00
_cell.angle_beta   90.00
_cell.angle_gamma   90.00
#
_symmetry.space_group_name_H-M   'P 1'
#
loop_
_entity.id
_entity.type
_entity.pdbx_description
1 polymer ?
#
loop_
_entity_poly.entity_id
_entity_poly.type
_entity_poly.pdbx_seq_one_letter_code
_entity_poly.pdbx_strand_id
1 'polypeptide(L)'
;MDETEFGKRAADTLRKLDDALRDVDGVESDLAGDILTLEFEDGSRYVANSHAAAQQIWLSANLMAWHFGWHEATRSWRDTRTGEELFTELGKLVSEKLSQRVIIPRPN
;
A
#
# COMPACT_ATOMS: atom_id res chain seq x y z
N MET A 1 0.30 17.89 -7.72
CA MET A 1 0.21 17.09 -8.97
C MET A 1 -1.22 17.15 -9.46
N ASP A 2 -1.42 17.10 -10.77
CA ASP A 2 -2.79 17.16 -11.28
C ASP A 2 -3.50 15.82 -11.12
N GLU A 3 -4.81 15.81 -11.39
CA GLU A 3 -5.66 14.65 -11.20
C GLU A 3 -5.24 13.45 -12.05
N THR A 4 -4.86 13.70 -13.29
CA THR A 4 -4.45 12.64 -14.21
C THR A 4 -3.12 12.03 -13.77
N GLU A 5 -2.16 12.87 -13.39
CA GLU A 5 -0.86 12.42 -12.90
C GLU A 5 -1.02 11.62 -11.59
N PHE A 6 -1.83 12.11 -10.68
CA PHE A 6 -2.12 11.37 -9.44
C PHE A 6 -2.70 10.00 -9.74
N GLY A 7 -3.72 9.93 -10.60
CA GLY A 7 -4.37 8.67 -10.94
C GLY A 7 -3.42 7.64 -11.51
N LYS A 8 -2.54 8.05 -12.42
CA LYS A 8 -1.55 7.15 -13.03
C LYS A 8 -0.53 6.67 -12.01
N ARG A 9 -0.04 7.58 -11.18
CA ARG A 9 0.97 7.26 -10.17
C ARG A 9 0.41 6.34 -9.11
N ALA A 10 -0.80 6.61 -8.64
CA ALA A 10 -1.45 5.76 -7.64
C ALA A 10 -1.77 4.38 -8.19
N ALA A 11 -2.29 4.30 -9.41
CA ALA A 11 -2.58 3.02 -10.06
C ALA A 11 -1.31 2.18 -10.23
N ASP A 12 -0.22 2.80 -10.67
CA ASP A 12 1.07 2.12 -10.82
C ASP A 12 1.57 1.59 -9.47
N THR A 13 1.42 2.40 -8.43
CA THR A 13 1.83 2.02 -7.07
C THR A 13 1.05 0.82 -6.56
N LEU A 14 -0.28 0.85 -6.69
CA LEU A 14 -1.11 -0.27 -6.25
C LEU A 14 -0.80 -1.55 -7.02
N ARG A 15 -0.53 -1.44 -8.32
CA ARG A 15 -0.15 -2.58 -9.13
C ARG A 15 1.18 -3.18 -8.68
N LYS A 16 2.16 -2.35 -8.34
CA LYS A 16 3.46 -2.82 -7.84
C LYS A 16 3.33 -3.53 -6.50
N LEU A 17 2.47 -3.02 -5.63
CA LEU A 17 2.19 -3.69 -4.36
C LEU A 17 1.53 -5.06 -4.59
N ASP A 18 0.53 -5.11 -5.48
CA ASP A 18 -0.14 -6.35 -5.83
C ASP A 18 0.84 -7.37 -6.40
N ASP A 19 1.66 -6.94 -7.35
CA ASP A 19 2.65 -7.83 -7.99
C ASP A 19 3.62 -8.42 -6.96
N ALA A 20 4.08 -7.60 -6.02
CA ALA A 20 5.02 -8.04 -5.00
C ALA A 20 4.42 -9.02 -4.00
N LEU A 21 3.12 -8.89 -3.72
CA LEU A 21 2.44 -9.71 -2.71
C LEU A 21 1.71 -10.93 -3.27
N ARG A 22 1.54 -11.00 -4.59
CA ARG A 22 0.77 -12.06 -5.24
C ARG A 22 1.32 -13.44 -4.98
N ASP A 23 2.62 -13.58 -4.89
CA ASP A 23 3.29 -14.87 -4.71
C ASP A 23 3.75 -15.13 -3.28
N VAL A 24 3.29 -14.32 -2.32
CA VAL A 24 3.65 -14.50 -0.91
C VAL A 24 2.66 -15.48 -0.28
N ASP A 25 3.18 -16.56 0.31
CA ASP A 25 2.35 -17.54 0.99
C ASP A 25 1.69 -16.94 2.24
N GLY A 26 0.43 -17.25 2.45
CA GLY A 26 -0.31 -16.81 3.63
C GLY A 26 -1.12 -15.54 3.43
N VAL A 27 -1.01 -14.90 2.27
CA VAL A 27 -1.81 -13.73 1.94
C VAL A 27 -2.33 -13.85 0.51
N GLU A 28 -3.59 -13.49 0.30
CA GLU A 28 -4.17 -13.39 -1.03
C GLU A 28 -4.29 -11.91 -1.38
N SER A 29 -3.64 -11.51 -2.47
CA SER A 29 -3.66 -10.14 -2.96
C SER A 29 -4.63 -10.02 -4.11
N ASP A 30 -5.54 -9.06 -4.04
CA ASP A 30 -6.52 -8.80 -5.08
C ASP A 30 -6.59 -7.31 -5.36
N LEU A 31 -6.29 -6.93 -6.59
CA LEU A 31 -6.40 -5.55 -7.05
C LEU A 31 -7.59 -5.41 -7.98
N ALA A 32 -8.60 -4.68 -7.54
CA ALA A 32 -9.80 -4.42 -8.32
C ALA A 32 -9.97 -2.90 -8.45
N GLY A 33 -9.77 -2.37 -9.66
CA GLY A 33 -9.81 -0.94 -9.88
C GLY A 33 -8.73 -0.23 -9.07
N ASP A 34 -9.13 0.64 -8.16
CA ASP A 34 -8.21 1.40 -7.31
C ASP A 34 -8.20 0.89 -5.85
N ILE A 35 -8.61 -0.36 -5.65
CA ILE A 35 -8.66 -0.97 -4.31
C ILE A 35 -7.83 -2.25 -4.31
N LEU A 36 -6.82 -2.28 -3.47
CA LEU A 36 -6.00 -3.46 -3.21
C LEU A 36 -6.44 -4.07 -1.88
N THR A 37 -6.88 -5.32 -1.92
CA THR A 37 -7.28 -6.06 -0.74
C THR A 37 -6.31 -7.20 -0.49
N LEU A 38 -5.80 -7.28 0.74
CA LEU A 38 -4.93 -8.37 1.18
C LEU A 38 -5.71 -9.17 2.21
N GLU A 39 -6.04 -10.43 1.88
CA GLU A 39 -6.79 -11.30 2.78
C GLU A 39 -5.87 -12.36 3.37
N PHE A 40 -5.93 -12.54 4.68
CA PHE A 40 -5.13 -13.51 5.41
C PHE A 40 -5.95 -14.73 5.80
N GLU A 41 -5.28 -15.83 6.15
CA GLU A 41 -5.94 -17.09 6.47
C GLU A 41 -6.94 -16.99 7.63
N ASP A 42 -6.70 -16.08 8.57
CA ASP A 42 -7.63 -15.86 9.69
C ASP A 42 -8.85 -15.02 9.32
N GLY A 43 -8.99 -14.65 8.05
CA GLY A 43 -10.11 -13.85 7.58
C GLY A 43 -9.91 -12.35 7.70
N SER A 44 -8.82 -11.90 8.32
CA SER A 44 -8.53 -10.47 8.41
C SER A 44 -8.11 -9.91 7.06
N ARG A 45 -8.30 -8.61 6.87
CA ARG A 45 -7.99 -7.93 5.61
C ARG A 45 -7.26 -6.62 5.86
N TYR A 46 -6.28 -6.35 4.99
CA TYR A 46 -5.68 -5.03 4.86
C TYR A 46 -6.15 -4.45 3.54
N VAL A 47 -6.50 -3.18 3.52
CA VAL A 47 -7.01 -2.54 2.31
C VAL A 47 -6.23 -1.27 2.02
N ALA A 48 -5.74 -1.15 0.80
CA ALA A 48 -5.10 0.08 0.30
C ALA A 48 -5.90 0.58 -0.89
N ASN A 49 -6.26 1.86 -0.89
CA ASN A 49 -7.00 2.42 -2.01
C ASN A 49 -6.56 3.85 -2.30
N SER A 50 -6.67 4.27 -3.54
CA SER A 50 -6.41 5.65 -3.89
C SER A 50 -7.61 6.51 -3.51
N HIS A 51 -7.33 7.73 -3.06
CA HIS A 51 -8.34 8.70 -2.67
C HIS A 51 -8.09 9.98 -3.46
N ALA A 52 -8.80 10.14 -4.58
CA ALA A 52 -8.52 11.20 -5.54
C ALA A 52 -8.70 12.61 -4.96
N ALA A 53 -9.74 12.81 -4.17
CA ALA A 53 -10.02 14.14 -3.61
C ALA A 53 -8.90 14.62 -2.68
N ALA A 54 -8.28 13.72 -1.94
CA ALA A 54 -7.17 14.05 -1.05
C ALA A 54 -5.80 13.91 -1.72
N GLN A 55 -5.74 13.28 -2.90
CA GLN A 55 -4.51 12.91 -3.58
C GLN A 55 -3.60 12.07 -2.68
N GLN A 56 -4.17 11.06 -2.07
CA GLN A 56 -3.49 10.17 -1.14
C GLN A 56 -3.80 8.71 -1.44
N ILE A 57 -2.97 7.83 -0.93
CA ILE A 57 -3.27 6.40 -0.85
C ILE A 57 -3.56 6.12 0.62
N TRP A 58 -4.73 5.57 0.89
CA TRP A 58 -5.16 5.24 2.24
C TRP A 58 -4.99 3.74 2.47
N LEU A 59 -4.43 3.40 3.63
CA LEU A 59 -4.21 2.01 4.05
C LEU A 59 -4.91 1.79 5.39
N SER A 60 -5.67 0.71 5.48
CA SER A 60 -6.23 0.26 6.76
C SER A 60 -5.71 -1.13 7.09
N ALA A 61 -5.26 -1.32 8.33
CA ALA A 61 -4.72 -2.57 8.84
C ALA A 61 -4.76 -2.54 10.36
N ASN A 62 -5.10 -3.66 10.99
CA ASN A 62 -5.07 -3.79 12.47
C ASN A 62 -5.82 -2.69 13.21
N LEU A 63 -6.98 -2.27 12.68
CA LEU A 63 -7.80 -1.19 13.25
C LEU A 63 -7.11 0.18 13.24
N MET A 64 -6.10 0.33 12.42
CA MET A 64 -5.38 1.58 12.22
C MET A 64 -5.50 2.03 10.77
N ALA A 65 -5.22 3.30 10.52
CA ALA A 65 -5.26 3.87 9.18
C ALA A 65 -4.04 4.76 8.94
N TRP A 66 -3.55 4.70 7.71
CA TRP A 66 -2.46 5.56 7.23
C TRP A 66 -2.94 6.30 6.00
N HIS A 67 -2.51 7.57 5.87
CA HIS A 67 -2.81 8.39 4.71
C HIS A 67 -1.49 8.80 4.06
N PHE A 68 -1.15 8.17 2.94
CA PHE A 68 0.14 8.41 2.26
C PHE A 68 -0.03 9.45 1.15
N GLY A 69 0.64 10.58 1.30
CA GLY A 69 0.72 11.60 0.27
C GLY A 69 2.03 11.48 -0.51
N TRP A 70 2.03 11.94 -1.75
CA TRP A 70 3.25 11.94 -2.55
C TRP A 70 4.22 13.00 -2.06
N HIS A 71 5.46 12.58 -1.79
CA HIS A 71 6.52 13.46 -1.34
C HIS A 71 7.55 13.58 -2.47
N GLU A 72 7.53 14.70 -3.16
CA GLU A 72 8.33 14.89 -4.38
C GLU A 72 9.83 14.82 -4.12
N ALA A 73 10.30 15.41 -3.01
CA ALA A 73 11.72 15.44 -2.70
C ALA A 73 12.33 14.04 -2.55
N THR A 74 11.58 13.10 -2.00
CA THR A 74 12.05 11.72 -1.83
C THR A 74 11.47 10.76 -2.87
N ARG A 75 10.56 11.26 -3.72
CA ARG A 75 9.83 10.50 -4.73
C ARG A 75 9.22 9.24 -4.15
N SER A 76 8.46 9.43 -3.08
CA SER A 76 7.84 8.33 -2.36
C SER A 76 6.52 8.74 -1.74
N TRP A 77 5.70 7.75 -1.44
CA TRP A 77 4.45 7.95 -0.72
C TRP A 77 4.75 7.90 0.78
N ARG A 78 4.44 9.00 1.49
CA ARG A 78 4.74 9.13 2.91
C ARG A 78 3.48 9.39 3.71
N ASP A 79 3.34 8.69 4.84
CA ASP A 79 2.23 8.94 5.75
C ASP A 79 2.30 10.37 6.28
N THR A 80 1.16 11.07 6.24
CA THR A 80 1.11 12.50 6.61
C THR A 80 1.37 12.73 8.09
N ARG A 81 1.18 11.72 8.93
CA ARG A 81 1.34 11.84 10.37
C ARG A 81 2.72 11.38 10.86
N THR A 82 3.22 10.26 10.32
CA THR A 82 4.46 9.65 10.80
C THR A 82 5.66 9.85 9.87
N GLY A 83 5.41 10.14 8.60
CA GLY A 83 6.45 10.24 7.59
C GLY A 83 6.94 8.90 7.05
N GLU A 84 6.36 7.79 7.49
CA GLU A 84 6.76 6.46 7.04
C GLU A 84 6.41 6.23 5.57
N GLU A 85 7.25 5.46 4.88
CA GLU A 85 7.09 5.18 3.46
C GLU A 85 6.20 3.96 3.25
N LEU A 86 5.32 4.03 2.25
CA LEU A 86 4.26 3.03 2.01
C LEU A 86 4.77 1.60 1.85
N PHE A 87 5.75 1.38 0.97
CA PHE A 87 6.24 0.01 0.68
C PHE A 87 6.89 -0.61 1.92
N THR A 88 7.67 0.20 2.63
CA THR A 88 8.34 -0.22 3.87
C THR A 88 7.32 -0.54 4.95
N GLU A 89 6.33 0.33 5.14
CA GLU A 89 5.31 0.14 6.18
C GLU A 89 4.44 -1.07 5.90
N LEU A 90 3.99 -1.23 4.65
CA LEU A 90 3.16 -2.39 4.31
C LEU A 90 3.95 -3.69 4.43
N GLY A 91 5.22 -3.69 4.03
CA GLY A 91 6.10 -4.86 4.20
C GLY A 91 6.23 -5.26 5.66
N LYS A 92 6.38 -4.26 6.54
CA LYS A 92 6.45 -4.48 7.98
C LYS A 92 5.15 -5.08 8.52
N LEU A 93 4.01 -4.51 8.14
CA LEU A 93 2.70 -4.99 8.58
C LEU A 93 2.42 -6.43 8.14
N VAL A 94 2.72 -6.75 6.89
CA VAL A 94 2.54 -8.10 6.36
C VAL A 94 3.50 -9.08 7.03
N SER A 95 4.76 -8.66 7.25
CA SER A 95 5.74 -9.50 7.94
C SER A 95 5.29 -9.86 9.34
N GLU A 96 4.77 -8.88 10.08
CA GLU A 96 4.27 -9.12 11.44
C GLU A 96 3.05 -10.05 11.41
N LYS A 97 2.15 -9.83 10.47
CA LYS A 97 0.93 -10.65 10.35
C LYS A 97 1.24 -12.11 10.04
N LEU A 98 2.20 -12.35 9.16
CA LEU A 98 2.57 -13.70 8.72
C LEU A 98 3.65 -14.35 9.59
N SER A 99 4.23 -13.61 10.53
CA SER A 99 5.35 -14.07 11.35
C SER A 99 6.51 -14.57 10.49
N GLN A 100 6.75 -13.88 9.37
CA GLN A 100 7.85 -14.18 8.47
C GLN A 100 8.33 -12.90 7.81
N ARG A 101 9.58 -12.88 7.35
CA ARG A 101 10.13 -11.69 6.72
C ARG A 101 9.62 -11.54 5.29
N VAL A 102 8.90 -10.47 5.05
CA VAL A 102 8.39 -10.10 3.72
C VAL A 102 8.92 -8.72 3.38
N ILE A 103 9.63 -8.61 2.27
CA ILE A 103 10.15 -7.34 1.79
C ILE A 103 9.45 -6.99 0.49
N ILE A 104 8.82 -5.81 0.47
CA ILE A 104 8.22 -5.26 -0.73
C ILE A 104 9.21 -4.22 -1.27
N PRO A 105 9.87 -4.50 -2.42
CA PRO A 105 10.89 -3.59 -2.94
C PRO A 105 10.31 -2.21 -3.25
N ARG A 106 11.00 -1.19 -2.79
CA ARG A 106 10.61 0.19 -3.11
C ARG A 106 10.92 0.48 -4.57
N PRO A 107 9.99 1.12 -5.29
CA PRO A 107 10.27 1.54 -6.66
C PRO A 107 11.30 2.68 -6.66
N ASN A 108 12.10 2.70 -7.68
CA ASN A 108 13.10 3.77 -7.86
C ASN A 108 12.47 5.03 -8.43
#